data_065be40b99b9a22b7baaccae50eae325
#
_entry.id   065be40b99b9a22b7baaccae50eae325
#
_cell.length_a   1.000
_cell.length_b   1.000
_cell.length_c   1.000
_cell.angle_alpha   90.00
_cell.angle_beta   90.00
_cell.angle_gamma   90.00
#
_symmetry.space_group_name_H-M   'P 1'
#
loop_
_entity.id
_entity.type
_entity.pdbx_description
1 polymer ?
#
loop_
_entity_poly.entity_id
_entity_poly.type
_entity_poly.pdbx_seq_one_letter_code
_entity_poly.pdbx_strand_id
1 'polypeptide(L)'
;MKIQWFHYEKEGYFLSVKNLNEPIESLNPLYLRITHLNRNIDKIISFLLDRYLQYLDITPLRECIFSILRETIMNAVKANQKRVVFKEAGLDINDPSQYATGMEKFKEELISKKDLYTDLLEQNGLHVLITFGFNQNSFLLKVTNNVSILPEEDQRVRERISKAHTYNDLSEIFENHGDESEGAGLGLAMSLLMLKNEGIEGDSYRIKSEEGVTSAYIKIPFGFKKRNINLQKTGEILSEVDTLPTFPDNVNQIMSLINKPDSSIQNITELVGRDVSLSTNILKLANSASFSQRTRVESLEDAIKVIGLSELNSILLSLGTKKILEERYKEFEAIWERSSLSAFICRRLGERMGWKKQTITVLVCAALLHDVGRVILLSLEPEISGKISEILGNRSFPSPLTLEEAALGISHTTLGGMICEKWNFSDTIRVSAEMHHRPLLVKKEFQDAVFSIYLSDMIIDISQGLADFSLIQTVVLQHFGFKKEPEFAEFMEKILQEYKDFNKRS
;
A
#
# COMPACT_ATOMS: atom_id res chain seq x y z
N MET A 1 5.27 6.10 -27.05
CA MET A 1 6.20 7.08 -26.46
C MET A 1 7.61 6.70 -26.93
N LYS A 2 8.24 7.49 -27.81
CA LYS A 2 9.63 7.22 -28.25
C LYS A 2 10.53 7.59 -27.07
N ILE A 3 11.01 6.62 -26.34
CA ILE A 3 12.00 6.82 -25.29
C ILE A 3 13.35 6.88 -25.99
N GLN A 4 13.92 8.08 -26.10
CA GLN A 4 15.32 8.25 -26.48
C GLN A 4 16.22 7.59 -25.45
N TRP A 5 17.31 7.02 -25.86
CA TRP A 5 18.38 6.41 -25.08
C TRP A 5 18.60 7.10 -23.76
N PHE A 6 18.36 6.42 -22.63
CA PHE A 6 18.83 6.84 -21.32
C PHE A 6 20.23 6.25 -21.10
N HIS A 7 21.24 7.00 -21.47
CA HIS A 7 22.56 6.88 -20.86
C HIS A 7 22.53 7.68 -19.57
N TYR A 8 22.19 7.05 -18.47
CA TYR A 8 22.28 7.65 -17.13
C TYR A 8 23.49 7.03 -16.43
N GLU A 9 24.66 7.61 -16.64
CA GLU A 9 25.87 7.26 -15.89
C GLU A 9 25.98 7.97 -14.53
N LYS A 10 25.07 8.91 -14.23
CA LYS A 10 25.21 9.79 -13.04
C LYS A 10 24.60 9.30 -11.74
N GLU A 11 23.78 8.23 -11.76
CA GLU A 11 23.03 7.78 -10.56
C GLU A 11 23.19 6.29 -10.27
N GLY A 12 24.29 5.66 -10.68
CA GLY A 12 24.61 4.28 -10.33
C GLY A 12 23.75 3.21 -10.98
N TYR A 13 23.13 3.49 -12.13
CA TYR A 13 22.44 2.46 -12.92
C TYR A 13 22.67 2.61 -14.43
N PHE A 14 22.55 1.50 -15.16
CA PHE A 14 22.66 1.41 -16.59
C PHE A 14 21.46 0.64 -17.17
N LEU A 15 20.74 1.26 -18.10
CA LEU A 15 19.64 0.64 -18.84
C LEU A 15 19.96 0.65 -20.34
N SER A 16 20.06 -0.53 -20.95
CA SER A 16 20.42 -0.69 -22.37
C SER A 16 19.22 -1.07 -23.22
N VAL A 17 18.37 -0.08 -23.60
CA VAL A 17 17.30 -0.31 -24.59
C VAL A 17 16.95 0.93 -25.38
N LYS A 18 16.69 0.78 -26.68
CA LYS A 18 16.20 1.84 -27.57
C LYS A 18 14.71 2.14 -27.39
N ASN A 19 13.94 1.10 -27.08
CA ASN A 19 12.50 1.15 -26.92
C ASN A 19 12.11 0.10 -25.88
N LEU A 20 11.42 0.46 -24.81
CA LEU A 20 11.03 -0.45 -23.73
C LEU A 20 10.01 -1.52 -24.18
N ASN A 21 9.28 -1.29 -25.26
CA ASN A 21 8.34 -2.27 -25.79
C ASN A 21 9.05 -3.36 -26.61
N GLU A 22 10.17 -3.05 -27.28
CA GLU A 22 10.89 -3.97 -28.13
C GLU A 22 11.34 -5.26 -27.40
N PRO A 23 11.94 -5.22 -26.20
CA PRO A 23 12.27 -6.43 -25.45
C PRO A 23 11.06 -7.26 -25.09
N ILE A 24 9.93 -6.61 -24.76
CA ILE A 24 8.70 -7.31 -24.39
C ILE A 24 8.07 -8.00 -25.61
N GLU A 25 7.93 -7.28 -26.73
CA GLU A 25 7.33 -7.79 -27.96
C GLU A 25 8.19 -8.86 -28.65
N SER A 26 9.52 -8.70 -28.60
CA SER A 26 10.48 -9.67 -29.16
C SER A 26 10.87 -10.78 -28.20
N LEU A 27 10.37 -10.78 -26.96
CA LEU A 27 10.73 -11.70 -25.88
C LEU A 27 12.23 -11.71 -25.54
N ASN A 28 12.95 -10.64 -25.89
CA ASN A 28 14.35 -10.47 -25.53
C ASN A 28 14.49 -10.03 -24.08
N PRO A 29 15.52 -10.48 -23.36
CA PRO A 29 15.73 -10.06 -21.98
C PRO A 29 16.13 -8.59 -21.89
N LEU A 30 15.56 -7.89 -20.91
CA LEU A 30 15.93 -6.54 -20.53
C LEU A 30 16.84 -6.59 -19.32
N TYR A 31 17.92 -5.82 -19.34
CA TYR A 31 18.93 -5.76 -18.27
C TYR A 31 18.97 -4.36 -17.65
N LEU A 32 18.91 -4.32 -16.32
CA LEU A 32 19.12 -3.12 -15.52
C LEU A 32 20.27 -3.39 -14.56
N ARG A 33 21.39 -2.67 -14.72
CA ARG A 33 22.54 -2.74 -13.80
C ARG A 33 22.48 -1.60 -12.80
N ILE A 34 22.65 -1.92 -11.52
CA ILE A 34 22.65 -0.96 -10.41
C ILE A 34 23.81 -1.25 -9.46
N THR A 35 24.28 -0.25 -8.71
CA THR A 35 25.25 -0.42 -7.61
C THR A 35 24.55 -0.38 -6.27
N HIS A 36 23.52 0.42 -6.12
CA HIS A 36 22.72 0.62 -4.91
C HIS A 36 21.25 0.77 -5.27
N LEU A 37 20.38 0.71 -4.27
CA LEU A 37 18.95 0.96 -4.46
C LEU A 37 18.61 2.34 -3.89
N ASN A 38 18.09 3.21 -4.75
CA ASN A 38 17.58 4.53 -4.39
C ASN A 38 16.16 4.73 -4.96
N ARG A 39 15.53 5.85 -4.63
CA ARG A 39 14.16 6.19 -5.04
C ARG A 39 13.96 6.18 -6.57
N ASN A 40 14.93 6.66 -7.34
CA ASN A 40 14.80 6.70 -8.79
C ASN A 40 14.88 5.31 -9.40
N ILE A 41 15.76 4.48 -8.87
CA ILE A 41 15.92 3.08 -9.29
C ILE A 41 14.66 2.27 -8.92
N ASP A 42 14.09 2.45 -7.73
CA ASP A 42 12.82 1.82 -7.35
C ASP A 42 11.68 2.18 -8.33
N LYS A 43 11.58 3.46 -8.75
CA LYS A 43 10.60 3.89 -9.77
C LYS A 43 10.82 3.23 -11.13
N ILE A 44 12.07 3.11 -11.55
CA ILE A 44 12.41 2.45 -12.83
C ILE A 44 12.03 0.97 -12.77
N ILE A 45 12.38 0.28 -11.69
CA ILE A 45 12.04 -1.13 -11.48
C ILE A 45 10.52 -1.33 -11.45
N SER A 46 9.80 -0.50 -10.71
CA SER A 46 8.35 -0.50 -10.65
C SER A 46 7.73 -0.29 -12.03
N PHE A 47 8.18 0.72 -12.76
CA PHE A 47 7.68 1.02 -14.12
C PHE A 47 7.94 -0.14 -15.10
N LEU A 48 9.14 -0.71 -15.09
CA LEU A 48 9.47 -1.86 -15.93
C LEU A 48 8.58 -3.05 -15.60
N LEU A 49 8.45 -3.37 -14.31
CA LEU A 49 7.58 -4.45 -13.85
C LEU A 49 6.14 -4.25 -14.32
N ASP A 50 5.58 -3.07 -14.12
CA ASP A 50 4.22 -2.72 -14.54
C ASP A 50 4.00 -2.97 -16.03
N ARG A 51 4.99 -2.63 -16.89
CA ARG A 51 4.91 -2.87 -18.33
C ARG A 51 4.88 -4.36 -18.68
N TYR A 52 5.71 -5.17 -18.01
CA TYR A 52 5.71 -6.62 -18.21
C TYR A 52 4.43 -7.27 -17.72
N LEU A 53 3.93 -6.88 -16.54
CA LEU A 53 2.71 -7.44 -15.99
C LEU A 53 1.45 -7.07 -16.79
N GLN A 54 1.41 -5.85 -17.35
CA GLN A 54 0.35 -5.42 -18.28
C GLN A 54 0.37 -6.25 -19.59
N TYR A 55 1.56 -6.47 -20.15
CA TYR A 55 1.70 -7.27 -21.37
C TYR A 55 1.27 -8.73 -21.17
N LEU A 56 1.52 -9.26 -19.97
CA LEU A 56 1.19 -10.65 -19.61
C LEU A 56 -0.24 -10.82 -19.07
N ASP A 57 -0.99 -9.73 -18.87
CA ASP A 57 -2.31 -9.71 -18.23
C ASP A 57 -2.32 -10.35 -16.83
N ILE A 58 -1.26 -10.11 -16.06
CA ILE A 58 -1.09 -10.58 -14.68
C ILE A 58 -0.87 -9.42 -13.69
N THR A 59 -1.44 -8.28 -13.99
CA THR A 59 -1.38 -7.08 -13.13
C THR A 59 -1.84 -7.31 -11.68
N PRO A 60 -2.78 -8.22 -11.36
CA PRO A 60 -3.14 -8.51 -9.98
C PRO A 60 -1.97 -9.01 -9.11
N LEU A 61 -0.93 -9.62 -9.73
CA LEU A 61 0.27 -10.08 -9.00
C LEU A 61 1.29 -8.98 -8.72
N ARG A 62 1.05 -7.76 -9.16
CA ARG A 62 2.01 -6.66 -9.10
C ARG A 62 2.66 -6.48 -7.73
N GLU A 63 1.84 -6.35 -6.70
CA GLU A 63 2.33 -6.06 -5.35
C GLU A 63 3.19 -7.22 -4.80
N CYS A 64 2.73 -8.44 -4.99
CA CYS A 64 3.45 -9.64 -4.59
C CYS A 64 4.82 -9.71 -5.30
N ILE A 65 4.84 -9.62 -6.64
CA ILE A 65 6.06 -9.74 -7.43
C ILE A 65 7.02 -8.56 -7.15
N PHE A 66 6.51 -7.34 -6.99
CA PHE A 66 7.33 -6.18 -6.66
C PHE A 66 7.99 -6.32 -5.29
N SER A 67 7.24 -6.78 -4.28
CA SER A 67 7.77 -7.02 -2.93
C SER A 67 8.90 -8.04 -2.93
N ILE A 68 8.71 -9.17 -3.61
CA ILE A 68 9.72 -10.23 -3.73
C ILE A 68 10.96 -9.73 -4.48
N LEU A 69 10.75 -9.05 -5.60
CA LEU A 69 11.83 -8.52 -6.42
C LEU A 69 12.65 -7.49 -5.63
N ARG A 70 11.97 -6.58 -4.93
CA ARG A 70 12.63 -5.55 -4.12
C ARG A 70 13.42 -6.14 -2.96
N GLU A 71 12.85 -7.10 -2.23
CA GLU A 71 13.54 -7.82 -1.15
C GLU A 71 14.79 -8.54 -1.68
N THR A 72 14.66 -9.22 -2.83
CA THR A 72 15.77 -9.91 -3.46
C THR A 72 16.90 -8.95 -3.88
N ILE A 73 16.55 -7.80 -4.45
CA ILE A 73 17.51 -6.74 -4.82
C ILE A 73 18.19 -6.18 -3.56
N MET A 74 17.43 -5.88 -2.51
CA MET A 74 17.99 -5.38 -1.26
C MET A 74 18.99 -6.36 -0.64
N ASN A 75 18.69 -7.63 -0.66
CA ASN A 75 19.59 -8.67 -0.16
C ASN A 75 20.89 -8.77 -0.99
N ALA A 76 20.79 -8.65 -2.32
CA ALA A 76 21.95 -8.59 -3.21
C ALA A 76 22.81 -7.35 -2.98
N VAL A 77 22.21 -6.18 -2.82
CA VAL A 77 22.92 -4.92 -2.50
C VAL A 77 23.60 -5.00 -1.13
N LYS A 78 22.89 -5.48 -0.10
CA LYS A 78 23.46 -5.68 1.25
C LYS A 78 24.65 -6.66 1.23
N ALA A 79 24.59 -7.72 0.42
CA ALA A 79 25.69 -8.66 0.26
C ALA A 79 26.95 -7.99 -0.34
N ASN A 80 26.77 -7.08 -1.30
CA ASN A 80 27.88 -6.30 -1.86
C ASN A 80 28.43 -5.28 -0.84
N GLN A 81 27.54 -4.56 -0.15
CA GLN A 81 27.93 -3.59 0.90
C GLN A 81 28.73 -4.27 2.01
N LYS A 82 28.31 -5.43 2.47
CA LYS A 82 29.03 -6.21 3.48
C LYS A 82 30.48 -6.46 3.08
N ARG A 83 30.74 -6.83 1.83
CA ARG A 83 32.09 -7.09 1.34
C ARG A 83 32.97 -5.84 1.33
N VAL A 84 32.38 -4.69 1.01
CA VAL A 84 33.09 -3.41 1.08
C VAL A 84 33.44 -3.07 2.52
N VAL A 85 32.50 -3.18 3.46
CA VAL A 85 32.74 -2.90 4.88
C VAL A 85 33.86 -3.77 5.45
N PHE A 86 33.83 -5.07 5.17
CA PHE A 86 34.88 -5.99 5.62
C PHE A 86 36.25 -5.61 5.04
N LYS A 87 36.30 -5.30 3.75
CA LYS A 87 37.52 -4.88 3.07
C LYS A 87 38.11 -3.59 3.65
N GLU A 88 37.26 -2.56 3.83
CA GLU A 88 37.68 -1.29 4.43
C GLU A 88 38.14 -1.44 5.90
N ALA A 89 37.53 -2.40 6.62
CA ALA A 89 37.93 -2.71 7.99
C ALA A 89 39.19 -3.59 8.08
N GLY A 90 39.75 -4.04 6.96
CA GLY A 90 40.86 -4.99 6.92
C GLY A 90 40.51 -6.37 7.49
N LEU A 91 39.26 -6.79 7.42
CA LEU A 91 38.75 -8.06 7.94
C LEU A 91 38.52 -9.05 6.80
N ASP A 92 38.83 -10.32 7.04
CA ASP A 92 38.49 -11.38 6.10
C ASP A 92 37.06 -11.90 6.38
N ILE A 93 36.18 -11.71 5.42
CA ILE A 93 34.79 -12.14 5.50
C ILE A 93 34.64 -13.66 5.54
N ASN A 94 35.65 -14.42 5.11
CA ASN A 94 35.66 -15.87 5.13
C ASN A 94 36.24 -16.44 6.44
N ASP A 95 36.79 -15.62 7.31
CA ASP A 95 37.32 -16.02 8.60
C ASP A 95 36.23 -15.96 9.69
N PRO A 96 35.76 -17.11 10.23
CA PRO A 96 34.72 -17.13 11.26
C PRO A 96 35.05 -16.31 12.50
N SER A 97 36.35 -16.17 12.85
CA SER A 97 36.77 -15.40 14.02
C SER A 97 36.61 -13.87 13.82
N GLN A 98 36.70 -13.38 12.60
CA GLN A 98 36.57 -11.99 12.22
C GLN A 98 35.13 -11.62 11.80
N TYR A 99 34.33 -12.63 11.44
CA TYR A 99 32.99 -12.42 10.91
C TYR A 99 32.06 -11.67 11.87
N ALA A 100 32.06 -12.03 13.16
CA ALA A 100 31.20 -11.36 14.16
C ALA A 100 31.54 -9.87 14.29
N THR A 101 32.82 -9.54 14.39
CA THR A 101 33.30 -8.12 14.47
C THR A 101 32.96 -7.35 13.21
N GLY A 102 33.11 -7.97 12.03
CA GLY A 102 32.76 -7.34 10.75
C GLY A 102 31.26 -7.07 10.63
N MET A 103 30.43 -7.96 11.16
CA MET A 103 28.98 -7.79 11.17
C MET A 103 28.49 -6.69 12.13
N GLU A 104 29.14 -6.50 13.28
CA GLU A 104 28.87 -5.37 14.17
C GLU A 104 29.15 -4.04 13.44
N LYS A 105 30.33 -3.91 12.84
CA LYS A 105 30.68 -2.73 12.03
C LYS A 105 29.70 -2.50 10.88
N PHE A 106 29.29 -3.55 10.19
CA PHE A 106 28.33 -3.46 9.11
C PHE A 106 26.97 -2.89 9.60
N LYS A 107 26.48 -3.33 10.78
CA LYS A 107 25.24 -2.81 11.36
C LYS A 107 25.35 -1.33 11.74
N GLU A 108 26.46 -0.92 12.38
CA GLU A 108 26.70 0.48 12.76
C GLU A 108 26.80 1.41 11.54
N GLU A 109 27.48 0.97 10.49
CA GLU A 109 27.74 1.77 9.31
C GLU A 109 26.54 1.88 8.36
N LEU A 110 25.68 0.85 8.28
CA LEU A 110 24.42 0.93 7.54
C LEU A 110 23.50 2.06 8.02
N ILE A 111 23.57 2.39 9.31
CA ILE A 111 22.75 3.45 9.92
C ILE A 111 23.37 4.83 9.67
N SER A 112 24.71 4.95 9.67
CA SER A 112 25.40 6.24 9.75
C SER A 112 25.92 6.81 8.43
N LYS A 113 26.15 5.99 7.37
CA LYS A 113 26.95 6.41 6.20
C LYS A 113 26.40 5.95 4.84
N LYS A 114 25.12 6.08 4.60
CA LYS A 114 24.44 5.54 3.41
C LYS A 114 25.03 6.00 2.06
N ASP A 115 25.49 7.24 1.96
CA ASP A 115 25.98 7.84 0.70
C ASP A 115 27.44 7.48 0.38
N LEU A 116 28.27 7.24 1.42
CA LEU A 116 29.68 6.89 1.25
C LEU A 116 29.92 5.54 0.55
N TYR A 117 28.97 4.60 0.73
CA TYR A 117 29.12 3.26 0.15
C TYR A 117 28.84 3.17 -1.34
N THR A 118 28.15 4.13 -1.94
CA THR A 118 27.88 4.14 -3.37
C THR A 118 29.18 4.22 -4.18
N ASP A 119 30.04 5.17 -3.84
CA ASP A 119 31.32 5.36 -4.51
C ASP A 119 32.26 4.17 -4.29
N LEU A 120 32.26 3.60 -3.09
CA LEU A 120 33.08 2.43 -2.77
C LEU A 120 32.62 1.17 -3.49
N LEU A 121 31.31 0.98 -3.68
CA LEU A 121 30.78 -0.13 -4.49
C LEU A 121 31.23 -0.02 -5.95
N GLU A 122 31.17 1.19 -6.54
CA GLU A 122 31.63 1.45 -7.90
C GLU A 122 33.13 1.24 -8.06
N GLN A 123 33.94 1.78 -7.15
CA GLN A 123 35.41 1.60 -7.16
C GLN A 123 35.82 0.14 -7.03
N ASN A 124 35.05 -0.67 -6.29
CA ASN A 124 35.30 -2.11 -6.18
C ASN A 124 34.62 -2.93 -7.30
N GLY A 125 33.99 -2.29 -8.29
CA GLY A 125 33.31 -2.94 -9.41
C GLY A 125 32.10 -3.77 -9.00
N LEU A 126 31.56 -3.57 -7.79
CA LEU A 126 30.44 -4.33 -7.25
C LEU A 126 29.11 -3.78 -7.78
N HIS A 127 28.27 -4.67 -8.28
CA HIS A 127 26.99 -4.30 -8.87
C HIS A 127 25.94 -5.42 -8.75
N VAL A 128 24.70 -5.05 -8.94
CA VAL A 128 23.56 -5.95 -9.07
C VAL A 128 22.98 -5.80 -10.47
N LEU A 129 22.77 -6.92 -11.15
CA LEU A 129 22.14 -6.98 -12.48
C LEU A 129 20.74 -7.57 -12.33
N ILE A 130 19.73 -6.81 -12.70
CA ILE A 130 18.34 -7.23 -12.71
C ILE A 130 17.96 -7.57 -14.16
N THR A 131 17.44 -8.76 -14.37
CA THR A 131 17.04 -9.22 -15.71
C THR A 131 15.55 -9.51 -15.71
N PHE A 132 14.84 -8.92 -16.67
CA PHE A 132 13.47 -9.24 -17.02
C PHE A 132 13.47 -10.07 -18.28
N GLY A 133 12.88 -11.24 -18.28
CA GLY A 133 12.93 -12.14 -19.44
C GLY A 133 11.80 -13.15 -19.45
N PHE A 134 11.76 -13.94 -20.53
CA PHE A 134 10.75 -14.96 -20.74
C PHE A 134 11.43 -16.27 -21.10
N ASN A 135 10.75 -17.36 -20.80
CA ASN A 135 10.93 -18.64 -21.45
C ASN A 135 9.58 -19.14 -22.01
N GLN A 136 9.55 -20.32 -22.61
CA GLN A 136 8.33 -20.86 -23.22
C GLN A 136 7.14 -20.95 -22.28
N ASN A 137 7.36 -21.07 -20.96
CA ASN A 137 6.32 -21.40 -19.98
C ASN A 137 6.22 -20.39 -18.83
N SER A 138 7.09 -19.38 -18.78
CA SER A 138 7.14 -18.48 -17.63
C SER A 138 7.80 -17.13 -17.91
N PHE A 139 7.37 -16.13 -17.17
CA PHE A 139 8.08 -14.88 -16.97
C PHE A 139 9.17 -15.10 -15.92
N LEU A 140 10.36 -14.60 -16.18
CA LEU A 140 11.55 -14.76 -15.33
C LEU A 140 12.10 -13.41 -14.91
N LEU A 141 12.22 -13.24 -13.60
CA LEU A 141 13.01 -12.17 -13.02
C LEU A 141 14.27 -12.79 -12.41
N LYS A 142 15.43 -12.25 -12.78
CA LYS A 142 16.72 -12.72 -12.25
C LYS A 142 17.46 -11.53 -11.64
N VAL A 143 17.89 -11.68 -10.39
CA VAL A 143 18.74 -10.72 -9.68
C VAL A 143 20.09 -11.36 -9.47
N THR A 144 21.12 -10.75 -10.03
CA THR A 144 22.48 -11.27 -10.00
C THR A 144 23.42 -10.27 -9.36
N ASN A 145 24.14 -10.65 -8.33
CA ASN A 145 25.27 -9.89 -7.82
C ASN A 145 26.59 -10.59 -8.19
N ASN A 146 27.61 -9.78 -8.46
CA ASN A 146 28.90 -10.26 -8.93
C ASN A 146 29.84 -10.67 -7.78
N VAL A 147 29.28 -11.38 -6.79
CA VAL A 147 30.01 -11.97 -5.65
C VAL A 147 29.42 -13.33 -5.32
N SER A 148 30.25 -14.25 -4.82
CA SER A 148 29.78 -15.54 -4.30
C SER A 148 29.02 -15.36 -2.99
N ILE A 149 28.01 -16.19 -2.74
CA ILE A 149 27.40 -16.35 -1.44
C ILE A 149 28.39 -17.07 -0.51
N LEU A 150 28.43 -16.68 0.76
CA LEU A 150 29.25 -17.39 1.75
C LEU A 150 28.60 -18.75 2.07
N PRO A 151 29.39 -19.80 2.40
CA PRO A 151 28.81 -21.11 2.72
C PRO A 151 27.77 -21.07 3.84
N GLU A 152 28.02 -20.29 4.88
CA GLU A 152 27.10 -20.11 6.00
C GLU A 152 25.84 -19.33 5.61
N GLU A 153 25.95 -18.38 4.69
CA GLU A 153 24.80 -17.66 4.14
C GLU A 153 23.97 -18.57 3.24
N ASP A 154 24.60 -19.39 2.39
CA ASP A 154 23.92 -20.36 1.51
C ASP A 154 23.13 -21.39 2.34
N GLN A 155 23.74 -21.94 3.39
CA GLN A 155 23.06 -22.88 4.30
C GLN A 155 21.83 -22.21 4.94
N ARG A 156 21.97 -21.01 5.51
CA ARG A 156 20.87 -20.26 6.13
C ARG A 156 19.74 -19.97 5.13
N VAL A 157 20.09 -19.58 3.91
CA VAL A 157 19.10 -19.32 2.86
C VAL A 157 18.36 -20.59 2.46
N ARG A 158 19.04 -21.71 2.28
CA ARG A 158 18.42 -23.01 1.95
C ARG A 158 17.48 -23.49 3.06
N GLU A 159 17.92 -23.39 4.31
CA GLU A 159 17.08 -23.74 5.47
C GLU A 159 15.82 -22.87 5.53
N ARG A 160 15.96 -21.56 5.29
CA ARG A 160 14.82 -20.62 5.24
C ARG A 160 13.86 -20.91 4.09
N ILE A 161 14.37 -21.19 2.90
CA ILE A 161 13.53 -21.59 1.76
C ILE A 161 12.78 -22.89 2.09
N SER A 162 13.47 -23.88 2.65
CA SER A 162 12.85 -25.15 3.04
C SER A 162 11.75 -24.96 4.07
N LYS A 163 12.00 -24.18 5.13
CA LYS A 163 10.99 -23.85 6.15
C LYS A 163 9.83 -23.05 5.56
N ALA A 164 10.11 -22.06 4.69
CA ALA A 164 9.08 -21.23 4.09
C ALA A 164 8.05 -22.05 3.29
N HIS A 165 8.48 -23.14 2.65
CA HIS A 165 7.56 -24.04 1.95
C HIS A 165 6.61 -24.80 2.89
N THR A 166 6.95 -24.96 4.16
CA THR A 166 6.09 -25.64 5.17
C THR A 166 5.02 -24.72 5.71
N TYR A 167 5.22 -23.41 5.69
CA TYR A 167 4.27 -22.43 6.22
C TYR A 167 3.00 -22.35 5.38
N ASN A 168 1.86 -22.25 6.05
CA ASN A 168 0.55 -22.09 5.45
C ASN A 168 -0.04 -20.70 5.66
N ASP A 169 0.39 -20.01 6.70
CA ASP A 169 0.00 -18.64 6.98
C ASP A 169 1.14 -17.82 7.61
N LEU A 170 0.92 -16.50 7.71
CA LEU A 170 1.90 -15.58 8.29
C LEU A 170 2.07 -15.77 9.80
N SER A 171 1.07 -16.29 10.52
CA SER A 171 1.16 -16.52 11.96
C SER A 171 2.26 -17.55 12.25
N GLU A 172 2.33 -18.62 11.46
CA GLU A 172 3.38 -19.65 11.57
C GLU A 172 4.78 -19.06 11.33
N ILE A 173 4.91 -18.10 10.39
CA ILE A 173 6.17 -17.40 10.15
C ILE A 173 6.56 -16.55 11.36
N PHE A 174 5.61 -15.82 11.94
CA PHE A 174 5.86 -14.96 13.09
C PHE A 174 6.21 -15.73 14.35
N GLU A 175 5.56 -16.86 14.61
CA GLU A 175 5.87 -17.72 15.76
C GLU A 175 7.28 -18.30 15.68
N ASN A 176 7.74 -18.64 14.47
CA ASN A 176 9.03 -19.28 14.28
C ASN A 176 10.21 -18.31 14.09
N HIS A 177 9.97 -16.99 13.91
CA HIS A 177 10.99 -15.98 13.61
C HIS A 177 10.97 -14.78 14.57
N GLY A 178 10.19 -14.84 15.66
CA GLY A 178 9.93 -13.73 16.58
C GLY A 178 11.15 -13.17 17.33
N ASP A 179 12.28 -13.89 17.39
CA ASP A 179 13.47 -13.52 18.15
C ASP A 179 14.71 -13.14 17.28
N GLU A 180 14.63 -13.24 15.96
CA GLU A 180 15.76 -12.88 15.11
C GLU A 180 15.83 -11.37 14.85
N SER A 181 16.70 -10.68 15.59
CA SER A 181 17.00 -9.24 15.52
C SER A 181 17.48 -8.71 14.15
N GLU A 182 17.58 -9.54 13.13
CA GLU A 182 18.17 -9.18 11.83
C GLU A 182 17.15 -8.93 10.70
N GLY A 183 15.85 -9.18 10.87
CA GLY A 183 14.82 -8.88 9.85
C GLY A 183 15.00 -9.57 8.47
N ALA A 184 16.20 -10.09 8.18
CA ALA A 184 16.59 -10.59 6.86
C ALA A 184 15.98 -11.96 6.48
N GLY A 185 15.43 -12.70 7.45
CA GLY A 185 14.83 -14.02 7.22
C GLY A 185 13.33 -13.95 6.95
N LEU A 186 12.68 -13.00 7.58
CA LEU A 186 11.24 -12.80 7.51
C LEU A 186 10.79 -12.42 6.09
N GLY A 187 11.50 -11.49 5.45
CA GLY A 187 11.17 -11.02 4.10
C GLY A 187 11.12 -12.13 3.05
N LEU A 188 12.10 -13.03 3.06
CA LEU A 188 12.12 -14.14 2.11
C LEU A 188 11.00 -15.16 2.38
N ALA A 189 10.77 -15.53 3.66
CA ALA A 189 9.71 -16.47 4.03
C ALA A 189 8.33 -15.92 3.66
N MET A 190 8.07 -14.64 3.95
CA MET A 190 6.84 -13.95 3.58
C MET A 190 6.67 -13.89 2.06
N SER A 191 7.74 -13.58 1.32
CA SER A 191 7.71 -13.52 -0.13
C SER A 191 7.32 -14.86 -0.75
N LEU A 192 7.87 -15.97 -0.23
CA LEU A 192 7.56 -17.31 -0.71
C LEU A 192 6.12 -17.72 -0.36
N LEU A 193 5.65 -17.37 0.83
CA LEU A 193 4.24 -17.58 1.19
C LEU A 193 3.29 -16.80 0.28
N MET A 194 3.62 -15.55 -0.06
CA MET A 194 2.84 -14.76 -1.00
C MET A 194 2.74 -15.42 -2.37
N LEU A 195 3.85 -15.92 -2.94
CA LEU A 195 3.82 -16.66 -4.20
C LEU A 195 2.95 -17.92 -4.10
N LYS A 196 3.08 -18.68 -3.00
CA LYS A 196 2.28 -19.85 -2.72
C LYS A 196 0.78 -19.52 -2.67
N ASN A 197 0.43 -18.40 -2.03
CA ASN A 197 -0.96 -17.93 -1.93
C ASN A 197 -1.55 -17.51 -3.28
N GLU A 198 -0.73 -17.01 -4.18
CA GLU A 198 -1.14 -16.74 -5.56
C GLU A 198 -1.14 -17.98 -6.46
N GLY A 199 -0.91 -19.18 -5.92
CA GLY A 199 -0.87 -20.43 -6.67
C GLY A 199 0.42 -20.66 -7.44
N ILE A 200 1.48 -19.93 -7.10
CA ILE A 200 2.80 -20.03 -7.71
C ILE A 200 3.68 -20.84 -6.76
N GLU A 201 3.66 -22.16 -6.92
CA GLU A 201 4.37 -23.13 -6.06
C GLU A 201 5.63 -23.69 -6.71
N GLY A 202 6.40 -24.46 -5.96
CA GLY A 202 7.55 -25.22 -6.41
C GLY A 202 8.80 -24.36 -6.64
N ASP A 203 9.47 -24.55 -7.77
CA ASP A 203 10.72 -23.85 -8.16
C ASP A 203 10.52 -22.36 -8.51
N SER A 204 9.52 -21.70 -7.92
CA SER A 204 9.20 -20.28 -8.19
C SER A 204 10.28 -19.31 -7.70
N TYR A 205 11.04 -19.71 -6.68
CA TYR A 205 12.19 -18.96 -6.18
C TYR A 205 13.39 -19.88 -5.96
N ARG A 206 14.53 -19.51 -6.52
CA ARG A 206 15.76 -20.28 -6.42
C ARG A 206 16.97 -19.36 -6.34
N ILE A 207 17.96 -19.70 -5.51
CA ILE A 207 19.26 -19.05 -5.47
C ILE A 207 20.32 -20.05 -5.92
N LYS A 208 21.25 -19.57 -6.76
CA LYS A 208 22.45 -20.27 -7.19
C LYS A 208 23.66 -19.39 -7.07
N SER A 209 24.77 -19.94 -6.61
CA SER A 209 26.07 -19.29 -6.61
C SER A 209 27.07 -20.17 -7.33
N GLU A 210 27.56 -19.66 -8.44
CA GLU A 210 28.48 -20.37 -9.34
C GLU A 210 29.51 -19.36 -9.88
N GLU A 211 30.77 -19.78 -10.02
CA GLU A 211 31.86 -19.00 -10.68
C GLU A 211 32.01 -17.55 -10.15
N GLY A 212 31.89 -17.33 -8.86
CA GLY A 212 32.04 -15.99 -8.27
C GLY A 212 30.79 -15.12 -8.34
N VAL A 213 29.66 -15.62 -8.80
CA VAL A 213 28.41 -14.88 -9.01
C VAL A 213 27.27 -15.55 -8.26
N THR A 214 26.44 -14.76 -7.61
CA THR A 214 25.20 -15.24 -6.99
C THR A 214 23.99 -14.73 -7.76
N SER A 215 23.07 -15.63 -8.11
CA SER A 215 21.85 -15.31 -8.84
C SER A 215 20.62 -15.85 -8.13
N ALA A 216 19.66 -14.96 -7.90
CA ALA A 216 18.31 -15.32 -7.45
C ALA A 216 17.34 -15.28 -8.64
N TYR A 217 16.50 -16.28 -8.75
CA TYR A 217 15.52 -16.45 -9.82
C TYR A 217 14.12 -16.42 -9.24
N ILE A 218 13.25 -15.59 -9.80
CA ILE A 218 11.81 -15.54 -9.52
C ILE A 218 11.12 -15.97 -10.82
N LYS A 219 10.38 -17.08 -10.76
CA LYS A 219 9.74 -17.69 -11.93
C LYS A 219 8.23 -17.64 -11.75
N ILE A 220 7.54 -16.98 -12.66
CA ILE A 220 6.08 -16.85 -12.70
C ILE A 220 5.57 -17.69 -13.87
N PRO A 221 5.01 -18.89 -13.65
CA PRO A 221 4.51 -19.75 -14.72
C PRO A 221 3.28 -19.11 -15.39
N PHE A 222 3.15 -19.28 -16.70
CA PHE A 222 1.94 -18.88 -17.41
C PHE A 222 0.79 -19.84 -17.07
N GLY A 223 -0.41 -19.32 -16.90
CA GLY A 223 -1.60 -20.13 -16.62
C GLY A 223 -1.69 -20.68 -15.19
N PHE A 224 -0.99 -20.07 -14.21
CA PHE A 224 -1.21 -20.39 -12.81
C PHE A 224 -2.67 -20.12 -12.41
N LYS A 225 -3.17 -20.89 -11.42
CA LYS A 225 -4.49 -20.68 -10.84
C LYS A 225 -4.33 -20.21 -9.41
N LYS A 226 -4.94 -19.08 -9.07
CA LYS A 226 -4.95 -18.57 -7.69
C LYS A 226 -5.48 -19.64 -6.75
N ARG A 227 -4.75 -19.93 -5.68
CA ARG A 227 -5.13 -20.89 -4.65
C ARG A 227 -5.94 -20.15 -3.59
N ASN A 228 -7.13 -20.67 -3.27
CA ASN A 228 -7.87 -20.22 -2.09
C ASN A 228 -7.20 -20.79 -0.84
N ILE A 229 -6.34 -20.02 -0.21
CA ILE A 229 -5.64 -20.42 1.02
C ILE A 229 -6.37 -19.79 2.20
N ASN A 230 -6.40 -20.54 3.30
CA ASN A 230 -6.99 -20.15 4.57
C ASN A 230 -8.52 -19.99 4.57
N LEU A 231 -9.21 -20.97 4.00
CA LEU A 231 -10.69 -21.01 3.93
C LEU A 231 -11.39 -20.84 5.29
N GLN A 232 -10.77 -21.23 6.40
CA GLN A 232 -11.39 -21.12 7.72
C GLN A 232 -11.37 -19.67 8.23
N LYS A 233 -10.20 -19.03 8.33
CA LYS A 233 -10.10 -17.61 8.78
C LYS A 233 -10.85 -16.67 7.85
N THR A 234 -10.66 -16.84 6.54
CA THR A 234 -11.42 -16.08 5.54
C THR A 234 -12.91 -16.29 5.72
N GLY A 235 -13.36 -17.53 6.00
CA GLY A 235 -14.75 -17.85 6.26
C GLY A 235 -15.31 -17.16 7.51
N GLU A 236 -14.54 -17.11 8.58
CA GLU A 236 -14.91 -16.41 9.82
C GLU A 236 -15.04 -14.90 9.58
N ILE A 237 -14.08 -14.29 8.88
CA ILE A 237 -14.10 -12.87 8.52
C ILE A 237 -15.30 -12.55 7.61
N LEU A 238 -15.58 -13.38 6.61
CA LEU A 238 -16.75 -13.21 5.73
C LEU A 238 -18.06 -13.35 6.49
N SER A 239 -18.13 -14.32 7.41
CA SER A 239 -19.29 -14.51 8.28
C SER A 239 -19.56 -13.27 9.15
N GLU A 240 -18.50 -12.57 9.59
CA GLU A 240 -18.65 -11.33 10.34
C GLU A 240 -19.32 -10.23 9.50
N VAL A 241 -18.95 -10.09 8.22
CA VAL A 241 -19.64 -9.17 7.28
C VAL A 241 -21.11 -9.53 7.16
N ASP A 242 -21.45 -10.83 7.06
CA ASP A 242 -22.83 -11.28 6.94
C ASP A 242 -23.66 -10.97 8.20
N THR A 243 -23.03 -10.99 9.39
CA THR A 243 -23.70 -10.69 10.66
C THR A 243 -23.79 -9.19 10.99
N LEU A 244 -23.19 -8.31 10.19
CA LEU A 244 -23.35 -6.86 10.39
C LEU A 244 -24.84 -6.47 10.32
N PRO A 245 -25.33 -5.69 11.29
CA PRO A 245 -26.74 -5.29 11.32
C PRO A 245 -27.08 -4.40 10.12
N THR A 246 -28.35 -4.42 9.75
CA THR A 246 -28.90 -3.43 8.83
C THR A 246 -28.97 -2.05 9.48
N PHE A 247 -29.04 -1.00 8.66
CA PHE A 247 -29.23 0.34 9.20
C PHE A 247 -30.49 0.42 10.09
N PRO A 248 -30.44 1.22 11.15
CA PRO A 248 -31.60 1.48 12.00
C PRO A 248 -32.81 1.96 11.17
N ASP A 249 -34.03 1.55 11.55
CA ASP A 249 -35.24 1.87 10.80
C ASP A 249 -35.45 3.37 10.59
N ASN A 250 -35.09 4.20 11.58
CA ASN A 250 -35.14 5.66 11.46
C ASN A 250 -34.26 6.19 10.33
N VAL A 251 -33.05 5.66 10.17
CA VAL A 251 -32.13 6.04 9.06
C VAL A 251 -32.72 5.62 7.73
N ASN A 252 -33.23 4.39 7.62
CA ASN A 252 -33.88 3.89 6.40
C ASN A 252 -35.12 4.73 6.04
N GLN A 253 -35.92 5.15 7.02
CA GLN A 253 -37.08 6.03 6.80
C GLN A 253 -36.66 7.41 6.28
N ILE A 254 -35.62 8.03 6.86
CA ILE A 254 -35.10 9.31 6.41
C ILE A 254 -34.59 9.20 4.97
N MET A 255 -33.80 8.17 4.66
CA MET A 255 -33.28 7.91 3.30
C MET A 255 -34.42 7.72 2.29
N SER A 256 -35.44 6.96 2.66
CA SER A 256 -36.64 6.77 1.83
C SER A 256 -37.37 8.08 1.56
N LEU A 257 -37.43 8.97 2.58
CA LEU A 257 -38.07 10.28 2.42
C LEU A 257 -37.23 11.20 1.53
N ILE A 258 -35.89 11.25 1.69
CA ILE A 258 -34.98 12.04 0.84
C ILE A 258 -35.14 11.70 -0.64
N ASN A 259 -35.36 10.44 -0.96
CA ASN A 259 -35.47 9.96 -2.33
C ASN A 259 -36.86 10.17 -2.97
N LYS A 260 -37.84 10.72 -2.24
CA LYS A 260 -39.15 11.08 -2.78
C LYS A 260 -39.08 12.42 -3.51
N PRO A 261 -39.71 12.54 -4.72
CA PRO A 261 -39.70 13.78 -5.50
C PRO A 261 -40.28 15.00 -4.76
N ASP A 262 -41.25 14.78 -3.88
CA ASP A 262 -42.02 15.84 -3.16
C ASP A 262 -41.53 16.08 -1.75
N SER A 263 -40.32 15.60 -1.39
CA SER A 263 -39.78 15.76 -0.03
C SER A 263 -39.36 17.21 0.23
N SER A 264 -39.82 17.76 1.35
CA SER A 264 -39.39 19.07 1.82
C SER A 264 -38.24 18.96 2.83
N ILE A 265 -37.35 19.96 2.85
CA ILE A 265 -36.29 20.06 3.86
C ILE A 265 -36.88 20.01 5.28
N GLN A 266 -38.04 20.66 5.45
CA GLN A 266 -38.71 20.73 6.74
C GLN A 266 -39.15 19.34 7.25
N ASN A 267 -39.76 18.51 6.38
CA ASN A 267 -40.16 17.13 6.74
C ASN A 267 -38.96 16.25 7.10
N ILE A 268 -37.85 16.42 6.36
CA ILE A 268 -36.60 15.69 6.62
C ILE A 268 -35.99 16.15 7.93
N THR A 269 -35.94 17.48 8.17
CA THR A 269 -35.43 18.07 9.41
C THR A 269 -36.20 17.57 10.64
N GLU A 270 -37.55 17.50 10.53
CA GLU A 270 -38.40 16.99 11.60
C GLU A 270 -38.12 15.51 11.90
N LEU A 271 -37.98 14.69 10.85
CA LEU A 271 -37.71 13.25 11.00
C LEU A 271 -36.31 12.99 11.57
N VAL A 272 -35.28 13.71 11.09
CA VAL A 272 -33.93 13.67 11.64
C VAL A 272 -33.91 14.15 13.08
N GLY A 273 -34.69 15.21 13.40
CA GLY A 273 -34.78 15.82 14.74
C GLY A 273 -35.32 14.90 15.82
N ARG A 274 -36.02 13.82 15.47
CA ARG A 274 -36.50 12.79 16.41
C ARG A 274 -35.36 11.92 16.96
N ASP A 275 -34.22 11.86 16.30
CA ASP A 275 -33.01 11.17 16.79
C ASP A 275 -31.98 12.21 17.21
N VAL A 276 -31.82 12.37 18.52
CA VAL A 276 -30.88 13.35 19.12
C VAL A 276 -29.42 13.05 18.73
N SER A 277 -29.04 11.77 18.68
CA SER A 277 -27.70 11.34 18.30
C SER A 277 -27.40 11.70 16.84
N LEU A 278 -28.32 11.35 15.93
CA LEU A 278 -28.22 11.64 14.52
C LEU A 278 -28.18 13.16 14.26
N SER A 279 -29.07 13.92 14.87
CA SER A 279 -29.12 15.38 14.80
C SER A 279 -27.80 16.02 15.24
N THR A 280 -27.27 15.58 16.38
CA THR A 280 -25.99 16.05 16.92
C THR A 280 -24.85 15.72 15.97
N ASN A 281 -24.81 14.52 15.41
CA ASN A 281 -23.78 14.11 14.49
C ASN A 281 -23.83 14.88 13.15
N ILE A 282 -25.03 15.16 12.63
CA ILE A 282 -25.21 16.00 11.43
C ILE A 282 -24.73 17.43 11.70
N LEU A 283 -25.07 18.02 12.85
CA LEU A 283 -24.59 19.34 13.25
C LEU A 283 -23.06 19.37 13.42
N LYS A 284 -22.48 18.37 14.08
CA LYS A 284 -21.03 18.24 14.24
C LYS A 284 -20.37 18.11 12.86
N LEU A 285 -20.92 17.29 11.98
CA LEU A 285 -20.36 17.10 10.64
C LEU A 285 -20.45 18.37 9.78
N ALA A 286 -21.59 19.09 9.81
CA ALA A 286 -21.75 20.38 9.12
C ALA A 286 -20.74 21.43 9.60
N ASN A 287 -20.33 21.35 10.85
CA ASN A 287 -19.32 22.22 11.47
C ASN A 287 -17.90 21.61 11.47
N SER A 288 -17.70 20.39 10.97
CA SER A 288 -16.39 19.76 10.90
C SER A 288 -15.49 20.41 9.83
N ALA A 289 -14.18 20.18 9.95
CA ALA A 289 -13.20 20.64 8.98
C ALA A 289 -13.55 20.24 7.53
N SER A 290 -14.18 19.07 7.35
CA SER A 290 -14.57 18.52 6.06
C SER A 290 -15.79 19.22 5.41
N PHE A 291 -16.63 19.93 6.20
CA PHE A 291 -17.82 20.64 5.71
C PHE A 291 -17.85 22.12 6.10
N SER A 292 -16.86 22.59 6.88
CA SER A 292 -16.83 23.90 7.51
C SER A 292 -17.09 25.05 6.54
N GLN A 293 -17.98 25.95 6.97
CA GLN A 293 -18.21 27.25 6.36
C GLN A 293 -17.55 28.34 7.22
N ARG A 294 -17.56 29.60 6.75
CA ARG A 294 -17.01 30.74 7.49
C ARG A 294 -17.76 31.05 8.78
N THR A 295 -19.02 30.59 8.89
CA THR A 295 -19.89 30.79 10.06
C THR A 295 -20.33 29.46 10.61
N ARG A 296 -20.42 29.37 11.93
CA ARG A 296 -20.90 28.19 12.64
C ARG A 296 -22.39 27.96 12.34
N VAL A 297 -22.73 26.71 12.06
CA VAL A 297 -24.12 26.27 11.85
C VAL A 297 -24.71 25.85 13.18
N GLU A 298 -25.82 26.48 13.59
CA GLU A 298 -26.44 26.26 14.92
C GLU A 298 -27.75 25.48 14.83
N SER A 299 -28.44 25.51 13.69
CA SER A 299 -29.68 24.77 13.50
C SER A 299 -29.53 23.53 12.63
N LEU A 300 -30.33 22.50 12.90
CA LEU A 300 -30.37 21.29 12.10
C LEU A 300 -30.85 21.55 10.66
N GLU A 301 -31.81 22.47 10.51
CA GLU A 301 -32.32 22.89 9.18
C GLU A 301 -31.22 23.56 8.36
N ASP A 302 -30.44 24.46 8.98
CA ASP A 302 -29.31 25.09 8.30
C ASP A 302 -28.18 24.09 8.01
N ALA A 303 -27.94 23.12 8.90
CA ALA A 303 -27.01 22.04 8.64
C ALA A 303 -27.41 21.25 7.39
N ILE A 304 -28.68 20.88 7.28
CA ILE A 304 -29.22 20.16 6.11
C ILE A 304 -29.16 21.04 4.84
N LYS A 305 -29.45 22.35 4.95
CA LYS A 305 -29.30 23.28 3.81
C LYS A 305 -27.85 23.42 3.37
N VAL A 306 -26.93 23.50 4.30
CA VAL A 306 -25.47 23.60 4.05
C VAL A 306 -24.98 22.33 3.38
N ILE A 307 -25.36 21.19 3.88
CA ILE A 307 -25.04 19.88 3.32
C ILE A 307 -25.68 19.70 1.94
N GLY A 308 -26.99 19.84 1.86
CA GLY A 308 -27.82 19.58 0.67
C GLY A 308 -28.54 18.23 0.80
N LEU A 309 -29.75 18.12 0.22
CA LEU A 309 -30.55 16.91 0.34
C LEU A 309 -29.94 15.69 -0.37
N SER A 310 -29.35 15.91 -1.53
CA SER A 310 -28.67 14.84 -2.29
C SER A 310 -27.46 14.28 -1.55
N GLU A 311 -26.77 15.13 -0.80
CA GLU A 311 -25.58 14.78 -0.04
C GLU A 311 -25.92 14.17 1.32
N LEU A 312 -27.08 14.56 1.88
CA LEU A 312 -27.55 14.08 3.17
C LEU A 312 -27.68 12.54 3.20
N ASN A 313 -28.08 11.94 2.08
CA ASN A 313 -28.16 10.47 1.97
C ASN A 313 -26.80 9.79 2.24
N SER A 314 -25.75 10.25 1.57
CA SER A 314 -24.39 9.71 1.77
C SER A 314 -23.86 9.93 3.19
N ILE A 315 -24.23 11.08 3.80
CA ILE A 315 -23.87 11.41 5.17
C ILE A 315 -24.62 10.52 6.17
N LEU A 316 -25.91 10.28 5.96
CA LEU A 316 -26.69 9.37 6.81
C LEU A 316 -26.13 7.96 6.79
N LEU A 317 -25.75 7.49 5.60
CA LEU A 317 -25.06 6.21 5.44
C LEU A 317 -23.75 6.18 6.24
N SER A 318 -22.92 7.22 6.09
CA SER A 318 -21.63 7.31 6.83
C SER A 318 -21.84 7.35 8.36
N LEU A 319 -22.80 8.12 8.84
CA LEU A 319 -23.10 8.23 10.27
C LEU A 319 -23.75 6.95 10.82
N GLY A 320 -24.62 6.31 10.03
CA GLY A 320 -25.21 5.02 10.39
C GLY A 320 -24.13 3.92 10.47
N THR A 321 -23.20 3.90 9.52
CA THR A 321 -22.04 3.02 9.55
C THR A 321 -21.19 3.28 10.79
N LYS A 322 -20.88 4.56 11.07
CA LYS A 322 -20.12 4.93 12.26
C LYS A 322 -20.77 4.35 13.51
N LYS A 323 -22.07 4.56 13.72
CA LYS A 323 -22.79 4.09 14.90
C LYS A 323 -22.73 2.57 15.05
N ILE A 324 -22.98 1.83 13.97
CA ILE A 324 -22.94 0.36 13.97
C ILE A 324 -21.55 -0.16 14.35
N LEU A 325 -20.50 0.42 13.78
CA LEU A 325 -19.14 -0.06 13.97
C LEU A 325 -18.56 0.37 15.33
N GLU A 326 -18.86 1.59 15.78
CA GLU A 326 -18.43 2.12 17.11
C GLU A 326 -19.02 1.30 18.26
N GLU A 327 -20.29 0.88 18.14
CA GLU A 327 -20.96 0.04 19.15
C GLU A 327 -20.39 -1.41 19.18
N ARG A 328 -19.87 -1.90 18.06
CA ARG A 328 -19.43 -3.30 17.91
C ARG A 328 -17.92 -3.48 18.08
N TYR A 329 -17.11 -2.52 17.66
CA TYR A 329 -15.67 -2.66 17.56
C TYR A 329 -14.90 -1.57 18.31
N LYS A 330 -14.04 -1.97 19.24
CA LYS A 330 -13.24 -1.06 20.09
C LYS A 330 -12.20 -0.24 19.31
N GLU A 331 -11.65 -0.84 18.24
CA GLU A 331 -10.57 -0.23 17.44
C GLU A 331 -11.08 0.82 16.45
N PHE A 332 -12.38 1.05 16.41
CA PHE A 332 -13.04 1.94 15.46
C PHE A 332 -12.56 3.39 15.54
N GLU A 333 -12.35 3.92 16.75
CA GLU A 333 -12.04 5.34 16.96
C GLU A 333 -10.77 5.78 16.20
N ALA A 334 -9.67 5.03 16.32
CA ALA A 334 -8.40 5.36 15.67
C ALA A 334 -8.51 5.36 14.14
N ILE A 335 -9.27 4.41 13.57
CA ILE A 335 -9.50 4.34 12.12
C ILE A 335 -10.38 5.52 11.69
N TRP A 336 -11.40 5.85 12.46
CA TRP A 336 -12.28 6.97 12.16
C TRP A 336 -11.56 8.32 12.20
N GLU A 337 -10.64 8.53 13.13
CA GLU A 337 -9.81 9.73 13.20
C GLU A 337 -8.94 9.87 11.94
N ARG A 338 -8.28 8.78 11.52
CA ARG A 338 -7.50 8.75 10.27
C ARG A 338 -8.38 9.05 9.05
N SER A 339 -9.54 8.41 8.94
CA SER A 339 -10.50 8.62 7.86
C SER A 339 -11.06 10.06 7.86
N SER A 340 -11.21 10.68 9.03
CA SER A 340 -11.63 12.08 9.16
C SER A 340 -10.57 13.04 8.62
N LEU A 341 -9.29 12.79 8.87
CA LEU A 341 -8.18 13.54 8.26
C LEU A 341 -8.13 13.32 6.75
N SER A 342 -8.28 12.08 6.28
CA SER A 342 -8.37 11.75 4.86
C SER A 342 -9.52 12.52 4.19
N ALA A 343 -10.70 12.56 4.78
CA ALA A 343 -11.86 13.30 4.29
C ALA A 343 -11.60 14.82 4.20
N PHE A 344 -10.90 15.40 5.17
CA PHE A 344 -10.49 16.80 5.13
C PHE A 344 -9.52 17.07 3.96
N ILE A 345 -8.49 16.23 3.79
CA ILE A 345 -7.52 16.35 2.70
C ILE A 345 -8.23 16.20 1.34
N CYS A 346 -9.08 15.19 1.18
CA CYS A 346 -9.87 14.95 -0.02
C CYS A 346 -10.73 16.15 -0.39
N ARG A 347 -11.38 16.80 0.58
CA ARG A 347 -12.12 18.04 0.36
C ARG A 347 -11.21 19.14 -0.21
N ARG A 348 -10.02 19.37 0.39
CA ARG A 348 -9.08 20.39 -0.08
C ARG A 348 -8.56 20.10 -1.49
N LEU A 349 -8.36 18.83 -1.83
CA LEU A 349 -8.01 18.40 -3.19
C LEU A 349 -9.16 18.72 -4.16
N GLY A 350 -10.41 18.42 -3.83
CA GLY A 350 -11.57 18.73 -4.65
C GLY A 350 -11.79 20.23 -4.83
N GLU A 351 -11.59 21.04 -3.77
CA GLU A 351 -11.64 22.52 -3.83
C GLU A 351 -10.51 23.06 -4.73
N ARG A 352 -9.30 22.54 -4.62
CA ARG A 352 -8.17 22.91 -5.52
C ARG A 352 -8.48 22.61 -6.98
N MET A 353 -9.14 21.50 -7.26
CA MET A 353 -9.55 21.11 -8.62
C MET A 353 -10.79 21.87 -9.13
N GLY A 354 -11.44 22.66 -8.29
CA GLY A 354 -12.65 23.40 -8.65
C GLY A 354 -13.87 22.50 -8.88
N TRP A 355 -13.91 21.32 -8.25
CA TRP A 355 -15.01 20.38 -8.40
C TRP A 355 -16.31 20.92 -7.79
N LYS A 356 -17.44 20.46 -8.32
CA LYS A 356 -18.75 20.82 -7.81
C LYS A 356 -18.91 20.34 -6.36
N LYS A 357 -19.68 21.07 -5.56
CA LYS A 357 -19.96 20.74 -4.16
C LYS A 357 -20.47 19.32 -3.99
N GLN A 358 -21.37 18.86 -4.86
CA GLN A 358 -21.86 17.48 -4.87
C GLN A 358 -20.77 16.43 -4.97
N THR A 359 -19.86 16.60 -5.94
CA THR A 359 -18.71 15.71 -6.14
C THR A 359 -17.83 15.66 -4.89
N ILE A 360 -17.56 16.83 -4.29
CA ILE A 360 -16.76 16.95 -3.07
C ILE A 360 -17.45 16.24 -1.91
N THR A 361 -18.77 16.35 -1.76
CA THR A 361 -19.50 15.69 -0.67
C THR A 361 -19.44 14.17 -0.77
N VAL A 362 -19.67 13.62 -1.98
CA VAL A 362 -19.55 12.16 -2.20
C VAL A 362 -18.12 11.70 -1.92
N LEU A 363 -17.11 12.47 -2.36
CA LEU A 363 -15.71 12.20 -2.08
C LEU A 363 -15.39 12.19 -0.59
N VAL A 364 -15.90 13.16 0.18
CA VAL A 364 -15.73 13.23 1.63
C VAL A 364 -16.33 11.99 2.31
N CYS A 365 -17.54 11.57 1.90
CA CYS A 365 -18.16 10.35 2.42
C CYS A 365 -17.36 9.09 2.04
N ALA A 366 -16.87 9.01 0.81
CA ALA A 366 -16.02 7.91 0.37
C ALA A 366 -14.72 7.86 1.20
N ALA A 367 -14.10 9.01 1.49
CA ALA A 367 -12.91 9.10 2.31
C ALA A 367 -13.16 8.76 3.79
N LEU A 368 -14.35 9.03 4.33
CA LEU A 368 -14.72 8.60 5.69
C LEU A 368 -14.86 7.07 5.81
N LEU A 369 -15.19 6.41 4.72
CA LEU A 369 -15.55 4.98 4.70
C LEU A 369 -14.53 4.08 4.02
N HIS A 370 -13.46 4.63 3.39
CA HIS A 370 -12.53 3.85 2.60
C HIS A 370 -11.86 2.70 3.38
N ASP A 371 -11.57 2.92 4.65
CA ASP A 371 -10.92 1.97 5.56
C ASP A 371 -11.92 1.17 6.43
N VAL A 372 -13.23 1.17 6.10
CA VAL A 372 -14.26 0.49 6.91
C VAL A 372 -13.98 -1.02 7.09
N GLY A 373 -13.42 -1.68 6.10
CA GLY A 373 -13.03 -3.09 6.20
C GLY A 373 -11.87 -3.35 7.17
N ARG A 374 -11.02 -2.37 7.40
CA ARG A 374 -9.90 -2.45 8.34
C ARG A 374 -10.37 -2.58 9.79
N VAL A 375 -11.54 -1.98 10.12
CA VAL A 375 -12.16 -2.12 11.43
C VAL A 375 -12.42 -3.58 11.79
N ILE A 376 -12.93 -4.36 10.82
CA ILE A 376 -13.22 -5.77 11.02
C ILE A 376 -11.90 -6.57 11.17
N LEU A 377 -10.90 -6.33 10.30
CA LEU A 377 -9.63 -7.05 10.38
C LEU A 377 -8.90 -6.81 11.71
N LEU A 378 -8.83 -5.56 12.16
CA LEU A 378 -8.19 -5.21 13.44
C LEU A 378 -8.91 -5.83 14.63
N SER A 379 -10.23 -5.94 14.57
CA SER A 379 -11.04 -6.45 15.68
C SER A 379 -11.02 -7.96 15.79
N LEU A 380 -10.98 -8.68 14.67
CA LEU A 380 -10.97 -10.14 14.64
C LEU A 380 -9.55 -10.70 14.82
N GLU A 381 -8.56 -10.04 14.26
CA GLU A 381 -7.16 -10.52 14.24
C GLU A 381 -6.18 -9.41 14.70
N PRO A 382 -6.30 -8.93 15.94
CA PRO A 382 -5.49 -7.80 16.42
C PRO A 382 -4.00 -8.10 16.46
N GLU A 383 -3.59 -9.33 16.77
CA GLU A 383 -2.19 -9.74 16.82
C GLU A 383 -1.55 -9.74 15.43
N ILE A 384 -2.25 -10.31 14.44
CA ILE A 384 -1.78 -10.34 13.04
C ILE A 384 -1.71 -8.92 12.49
N SER A 385 -2.75 -8.12 12.73
CA SER A 385 -2.80 -6.73 12.28
C SER A 385 -1.70 -5.87 12.92
N GLY A 386 -1.38 -6.09 14.19
CA GLY A 386 -0.26 -5.46 14.89
C GLY A 386 1.09 -5.78 14.24
N LYS A 387 1.35 -7.06 13.94
CA LYS A 387 2.56 -7.51 13.27
C LYS A 387 2.67 -6.98 11.83
N ILE A 388 1.56 -6.93 11.09
CA ILE A 388 1.52 -6.30 9.75
C ILE A 388 1.93 -4.82 9.86
N SER A 389 1.39 -4.08 10.82
CA SER A 389 1.72 -2.67 11.04
C SER A 389 3.20 -2.47 11.38
N GLU A 390 3.80 -3.35 12.19
CA GLU A 390 5.23 -3.32 12.51
C GLU A 390 6.10 -3.55 11.27
N ILE A 391 5.75 -4.52 10.42
CA ILE A 391 6.46 -4.81 9.18
C ILE A 391 6.40 -3.64 8.20
N LEU A 392 5.23 -3.03 8.06
CA LEU A 392 5.05 -1.83 7.23
C LEU A 392 5.88 -0.66 7.76
N GLY A 393 5.94 -0.48 9.08
CA GLY A 393 6.78 0.53 9.74
C GLY A 393 8.27 0.36 9.45
N ASN A 394 8.73 -0.86 9.29
CA ASN A 394 10.11 -1.18 8.90
C ASN A 394 10.39 -1.00 7.40
N ARG A 395 9.44 -0.50 6.61
CA ARG A 395 9.53 -0.21 5.16
C ARG A 395 9.99 -1.36 4.27
N SER A 396 9.84 -2.59 4.73
CA SER A 396 10.23 -3.78 3.97
C SER A 396 9.21 -4.14 2.88
N PHE A 397 7.95 -3.76 3.07
CA PHE A 397 6.86 -4.06 2.13
C PHE A 397 6.13 -2.79 1.71
N PRO A 398 5.83 -2.63 0.41
CA PRO A 398 5.22 -1.41 -0.13
C PRO A 398 3.71 -1.33 0.06
N SER A 399 3.02 -2.44 0.40
CA SER A 399 1.56 -2.47 0.44
C SER A 399 1.02 -3.31 1.62
N PRO A 400 0.08 -2.77 2.41
CA PRO A 400 -0.62 -3.52 3.44
C PRO A 400 -1.46 -4.67 2.85
N LEU A 401 -2.04 -4.49 1.65
CA LEU A 401 -2.93 -5.47 1.03
C LEU A 401 -2.29 -6.84 0.86
N THR A 402 -1.05 -6.85 0.37
CA THR A 402 -0.33 -8.10 0.12
C THR A 402 -0.10 -8.89 1.41
N LEU A 403 0.17 -8.17 2.51
CA LEU A 403 0.37 -8.78 3.82
C LEU A 403 -0.95 -9.31 4.40
N GLU A 404 -2.03 -8.55 4.29
CA GLU A 404 -3.36 -8.95 4.72
C GLU A 404 -3.87 -10.17 3.93
N GLU A 405 -3.77 -10.12 2.60
CA GLU A 405 -4.15 -11.25 1.72
C GLU A 405 -3.32 -12.51 2.02
N ALA A 406 -2.02 -12.35 2.31
CA ALA A 406 -1.17 -13.47 2.68
C ALA A 406 -1.47 -14.04 4.08
N ALA A 407 -1.83 -13.19 5.05
CA ALA A 407 -2.11 -13.59 6.41
C ALA A 407 -3.52 -14.15 6.60
N LEU A 408 -4.49 -13.50 5.98
CA LEU A 408 -5.91 -13.67 6.28
C LEU A 408 -6.72 -14.17 5.07
N GLY A 409 -6.09 -14.28 3.89
CA GLY A 409 -6.75 -14.64 2.63
C GLY A 409 -7.66 -13.56 2.06
N ILE A 410 -7.78 -12.41 2.74
CA ILE A 410 -8.63 -11.29 2.35
C ILE A 410 -8.03 -9.97 2.85
N SER A 411 -8.19 -8.89 2.07
CA SER A 411 -7.73 -7.55 2.44
C SER A 411 -8.86 -6.69 3.00
N HIS A 412 -8.48 -5.62 3.75
CA HIS A 412 -9.44 -4.63 4.22
C HIS A 412 -10.19 -3.95 3.06
N THR A 413 -9.55 -3.78 1.91
CA THR A 413 -10.19 -3.17 0.73
C THR A 413 -11.30 -4.06 0.18
N THR A 414 -11.06 -5.36 0.09
CA THR A 414 -12.09 -6.34 -0.33
C THR A 414 -13.25 -6.35 0.65
N LEU A 415 -12.97 -6.38 1.96
CA LEU A 415 -14.01 -6.31 3.00
C LEU A 415 -14.79 -4.99 2.95
N GLY A 416 -14.09 -3.87 2.76
CA GLY A 416 -14.70 -2.55 2.61
C GLY A 416 -15.70 -2.50 1.46
N GLY A 417 -15.33 -3.06 0.31
CA GLY A 417 -16.21 -3.20 -0.85
C GLY A 417 -17.46 -4.01 -0.54
N MET A 418 -17.31 -5.18 0.12
CA MET A 418 -18.43 -6.05 0.51
C MET A 418 -19.37 -5.37 1.51
N ILE A 419 -18.84 -4.63 2.49
CA ILE A 419 -19.63 -3.86 3.44
C ILE A 419 -20.42 -2.77 2.70
N CYS A 420 -19.77 -2.05 1.79
CA CYS A 420 -20.42 -1.02 0.98
C CYS A 420 -21.53 -1.61 0.11
N GLU A 421 -21.32 -2.79 -0.48
CA GLU A 421 -22.35 -3.52 -1.26
C GLU A 421 -23.51 -3.95 -0.37
N LYS A 422 -23.24 -4.58 0.78
CA LYS A 422 -24.26 -5.00 1.73
C LYS A 422 -25.17 -3.85 2.17
N TRP A 423 -24.59 -2.67 2.39
CA TRP A 423 -25.32 -1.48 2.81
C TRP A 423 -25.79 -0.60 1.65
N ASN A 424 -25.67 -1.09 0.41
CA ASN A 424 -26.13 -0.43 -0.81
C ASN A 424 -25.59 1.00 -0.99
N PHE A 425 -24.29 1.18 -0.75
CA PHE A 425 -23.61 2.44 -1.03
C PHE A 425 -23.49 2.67 -2.55
N SER A 426 -23.28 3.94 -2.95
CA SER A 426 -23.03 4.27 -4.35
C SER A 426 -21.73 3.60 -4.85
N ASP A 427 -21.67 3.32 -6.16
CA ASP A 427 -20.48 2.74 -6.79
C ASP A 427 -19.20 3.55 -6.50
N THR A 428 -19.29 4.88 -6.46
CA THR A 428 -18.14 5.73 -6.12
C THR A 428 -17.59 5.40 -4.73
N ILE A 429 -18.43 5.24 -3.71
CA ILE A 429 -18.02 4.91 -2.35
C ILE A 429 -17.45 3.49 -2.32
N ARG A 430 -18.16 2.53 -2.90
CA ARG A 430 -17.75 1.12 -2.95
C ARG A 430 -16.41 0.95 -3.64
N VAL A 431 -16.26 1.49 -4.85
CA VAL A 431 -15.01 1.40 -5.63
C VAL A 431 -13.86 2.14 -4.92
N SER A 432 -14.16 3.23 -4.22
CA SER A 432 -13.15 3.91 -3.39
C SER A 432 -12.64 2.99 -2.28
N ALA A 433 -13.51 2.30 -1.57
CA ALA A 433 -13.11 1.34 -0.54
C ALA A 433 -12.31 0.16 -1.12
N GLU A 434 -12.69 -0.34 -2.30
CA GLU A 434 -12.01 -1.46 -2.95
C GLU A 434 -10.65 -1.10 -3.55
N MET A 435 -10.47 0.12 -4.06
CA MET A 435 -9.38 0.45 -4.98
C MET A 435 -8.43 1.54 -4.50
N HIS A 436 -8.60 2.11 -3.30
CA HIS A 436 -7.76 3.23 -2.83
C HIS A 436 -6.26 2.90 -2.76
N HIS A 437 -5.87 1.66 -2.57
CA HIS A 437 -4.47 1.22 -2.66
C HIS A 437 -4.02 0.79 -4.07
N ARG A 438 -4.96 0.67 -5.03
CA ARG A 438 -4.67 0.24 -6.41
C ARG A 438 -5.17 1.29 -7.43
N PRO A 439 -4.76 2.58 -7.31
CA PRO A 439 -5.34 3.68 -8.09
C PRO A 439 -5.18 3.51 -9.59
N LEU A 440 -4.11 2.85 -10.06
CA LEU A 440 -3.86 2.66 -11.49
C LEU A 440 -4.81 1.65 -12.17
N LEU A 441 -5.51 0.82 -11.39
CA LEU A 441 -6.43 -0.20 -11.91
C LEU A 441 -7.88 0.30 -11.99
N VAL A 442 -8.14 1.53 -11.52
CA VAL A 442 -9.50 2.07 -11.46
C VAL A 442 -9.98 2.60 -12.80
N LYS A 443 -11.26 2.42 -13.11
CA LYS A 443 -11.89 3.01 -14.29
C LYS A 443 -11.89 4.53 -14.21
N LYS A 444 -11.82 5.19 -15.37
CA LYS A 444 -11.72 6.65 -15.49
C LYS A 444 -12.80 7.41 -14.72
N GLU A 445 -14.01 6.91 -14.67
CA GLU A 445 -15.15 7.53 -13.98
C GLU A 445 -15.00 7.62 -12.45
N PHE A 446 -14.15 6.77 -11.83
CA PHE A 446 -13.88 6.77 -10.40
C PHE A 446 -12.51 7.35 -10.03
N GLN A 447 -11.71 7.79 -11.02
CA GLN A 447 -10.35 8.26 -10.78
C GLN A 447 -10.29 9.44 -9.82
N ASP A 448 -11.20 10.40 -9.94
CA ASP A 448 -11.24 11.58 -9.07
C ASP A 448 -11.34 11.18 -7.58
N ALA A 449 -12.22 10.24 -7.25
CA ALA A 449 -12.42 9.79 -5.89
C ALA A 449 -11.26 8.91 -5.39
N VAL A 450 -10.89 7.88 -6.15
CA VAL A 450 -9.84 6.93 -5.75
C VAL A 450 -8.48 7.61 -5.69
N PHE A 451 -8.14 8.48 -6.63
CA PHE A 451 -6.88 9.23 -6.63
C PHE A 451 -6.78 10.19 -5.45
N SER A 452 -7.91 10.85 -5.09
CA SER A 452 -7.95 11.74 -3.92
C SER A 452 -7.68 10.97 -2.62
N ILE A 453 -8.34 9.82 -2.43
CA ILE A 453 -8.19 9.00 -1.24
C ILE A 453 -6.77 8.40 -1.17
N TYR A 454 -6.28 7.82 -2.26
CA TYR A 454 -4.91 7.35 -2.36
C TYR A 454 -3.89 8.45 -1.99
N LEU A 455 -4.06 9.66 -2.55
CA LEU A 455 -3.14 10.76 -2.27
C LEU A 455 -3.26 11.26 -0.83
N SER A 456 -4.47 11.24 -0.24
CA SER A 456 -4.66 11.59 1.17
C SER A 456 -3.98 10.60 2.11
N ASP A 457 -4.05 9.30 1.83
CA ASP A 457 -3.35 8.28 2.60
C ASP A 457 -1.84 8.45 2.50
N MET A 458 -1.32 8.71 1.31
CA MET A 458 0.10 9.01 1.11
C MET A 458 0.56 10.25 1.88
N ILE A 459 -0.27 11.32 1.92
CA ILE A 459 0.01 12.52 2.72
C ILE A 459 0.09 12.18 4.21
N ILE A 460 -0.85 11.39 4.72
CA ILE A 460 -0.89 10.96 6.11
C ILE A 460 0.34 10.10 6.44
N ASP A 461 0.63 9.10 5.63
CA ASP A 461 1.76 8.19 5.82
C ASP A 461 3.11 8.91 5.75
N ILE A 462 3.29 9.86 4.82
CA ILE A 462 4.49 10.69 4.73
C ILE A 462 4.64 11.54 5.99
N SER A 463 3.55 12.13 6.48
CA SER A 463 3.58 12.98 7.70
C SER A 463 3.97 12.19 8.96
N GLN A 464 3.68 10.90 8.97
CA GLN A 464 4.03 9.97 10.06
C GLN A 464 5.39 9.27 9.84
N GLY A 465 6.06 9.53 8.72
CA GLY A 465 7.32 8.88 8.37
C GLY A 465 7.20 7.42 7.90
N LEU A 466 5.98 6.95 7.64
CA LEU A 466 5.68 5.60 7.17
C LEU A 466 5.89 5.44 5.65
N ALA A 467 5.80 6.53 4.91
CA ALA A 467 6.03 6.58 3.47
C ALA A 467 6.96 7.74 3.09
N ASP A 468 7.36 7.81 1.82
CA ASP A 468 8.04 8.97 1.25
C ASP A 468 7.44 9.35 -0.11
N PHE A 469 7.74 10.57 -0.57
CA PHE A 469 7.22 11.12 -1.82
C PHE A 469 7.45 10.20 -3.03
N SER A 470 8.54 9.42 -3.06
CA SER A 470 8.87 8.54 -4.18
C SER A 470 7.88 7.40 -4.39
N LEU A 471 7.13 7.03 -3.35
CA LEU A 471 6.12 5.97 -3.42
C LEU A 471 4.81 6.44 -4.07
N ILE A 472 4.64 7.77 -4.23
CA ILE A 472 3.41 8.30 -4.84
C ILE A 472 3.43 8.03 -6.35
N GLN A 473 2.32 7.50 -6.86
CA GLN A 473 2.13 7.26 -8.28
C GLN A 473 2.15 8.60 -9.06
N THR A 474 3.08 8.72 -10.01
CA THR A 474 3.26 9.96 -10.80
C THR A 474 1.99 10.39 -11.53
N VAL A 475 1.18 9.43 -12.01
CA VAL A 475 -0.10 9.72 -12.68
C VAL A 475 -1.07 10.43 -11.73
N VAL A 476 -1.10 10.03 -10.45
CA VAL A 476 -1.95 10.67 -9.44
C VAL A 476 -1.47 12.09 -9.15
N LEU A 477 -0.17 12.33 -8.99
CA LEU A 477 0.38 13.68 -8.83
C LEU A 477 0.03 14.59 -10.02
N GLN A 478 0.19 14.07 -11.23
CA GLN A 478 -0.15 14.81 -12.47
C GLN A 478 -1.64 15.13 -12.55
N HIS A 479 -2.52 14.24 -12.12
CA HIS A 479 -3.97 14.46 -12.08
C HIS A 479 -4.33 15.70 -11.23
N PHE A 480 -3.66 15.90 -10.08
CA PHE A 480 -3.84 17.07 -9.21
C PHE A 480 -2.97 18.28 -9.58
N GLY A 481 -2.23 18.21 -10.67
CA GLY A 481 -1.39 19.30 -11.18
C GLY A 481 -0.07 19.48 -10.45
N PHE A 482 0.35 18.53 -9.61
CA PHE A 482 1.65 18.57 -8.95
C PHE A 482 2.76 18.13 -9.92
N LYS A 483 3.70 19.02 -10.20
CA LYS A 483 4.80 18.77 -11.14
C LYS A 483 6.12 18.47 -10.45
N LYS A 484 6.30 18.95 -9.23
CA LYS A 484 7.57 18.88 -8.48
C LYS A 484 7.30 18.55 -7.01
N GLU A 485 8.24 17.82 -6.39
CA GLU A 485 8.19 17.45 -4.97
C GLU A 485 8.04 18.68 -4.03
N PRO A 486 8.77 19.79 -4.18
CA PRO A 486 8.60 20.95 -3.29
C PRO A 486 7.20 21.55 -3.29
N GLU A 487 6.55 21.60 -4.47
CA GLU A 487 5.17 22.10 -4.59
C GLU A 487 4.18 21.20 -3.81
N PHE A 488 4.37 19.90 -3.90
CA PHE A 488 3.56 18.92 -3.15
C PHE A 488 3.82 19.02 -1.64
N ALA A 489 5.09 19.16 -1.24
CA ALA A 489 5.46 19.29 0.17
C ALA A 489 4.85 20.52 0.82
N GLU A 490 4.89 21.69 0.14
CA GLU A 490 4.25 22.92 0.59
C GLU A 490 2.74 22.76 0.76
N PHE A 491 2.09 22.12 -0.22
CA PHE A 491 0.66 21.80 -0.14
C PHE A 491 0.33 20.90 1.04
N MET A 492 1.11 19.85 1.26
CA MET A 492 0.96 18.90 2.35
C MET A 492 1.10 19.60 3.72
N GLU A 493 2.17 20.35 3.93
CA GLU A 493 2.41 21.07 5.18
C GLU A 493 1.27 22.05 5.50
N LYS A 494 0.84 22.82 4.50
CA LYS A 494 -0.27 23.77 4.63
C LYS A 494 -1.57 23.09 5.07
N ILE A 495 -1.96 21.99 4.41
CA ILE A 495 -3.20 21.28 4.73
C ILE A 495 -3.15 20.66 6.13
N LEU A 496 -2.04 20.03 6.48
CA LEU A 496 -1.89 19.43 7.81
C LEU A 496 -1.91 20.51 8.91
N GLN A 497 -1.35 21.70 8.67
CA GLN A 497 -1.45 22.82 9.60
C GLN A 497 -2.88 23.35 9.70
N GLU A 498 -3.59 23.50 8.57
CA GLU A 498 -5.01 23.93 8.57
C GLU A 498 -5.88 22.94 9.39
N TYR A 499 -5.66 21.63 9.26
CA TYR A 499 -6.38 20.63 10.04
C TYR A 499 -6.11 20.73 11.55
N LYS A 500 -4.83 20.92 11.93
CA LYS A 500 -4.46 21.13 13.34
C LYS A 500 -5.09 22.37 13.95
N ASP A 501 -5.10 23.47 13.19
CA ASP A 501 -5.68 24.74 13.65
C ASP A 501 -7.20 24.66 13.75
N PHE A 502 -7.84 23.91 12.86
CA PHE A 502 -9.27 23.65 12.95
C PHE A 502 -9.62 22.87 14.22
N ASN A 503 -8.93 21.76 14.49
CA ASN A 503 -9.22 20.90 15.66
C ASN A 503 -8.95 21.60 17.01
N LYS A 504 -8.08 22.63 17.04
CA LYS A 504 -7.87 23.44 18.24
C LYS A 504 -9.02 24.42 18.53
N ARG A 505 -9.85 24.74 17.53
CA ARG A 505 -10.98 25.66 17.65
C ARG A 505 -12.31 24.96 17.86
N SER A 506 -12.37 23.64 17.62
CA SER A 506 -13.52 22.77 17.82
C SER A 506 -13.55 22.20 19.22
#